data_8b648cd30b563530a96a54f0ef8a0bbd
#
_entry.id   8b648cd30b563530a96a54f0ef8a0bbd
#
_cell.length_a   1.000
_cell.length_b   1.000
_cell.length_c   1.000
_cell.angle_alpha   90.00
_cell.angle_beta   90.00
_cell.angle_gamma   90.00
#
_symmetry.space_group_name_H-M   'P 1'
#
loop_
_entity.id
_entity.type
_entity.pdbx_description
1 polymer ?
#
loop_
_entity_poly.entity_id
_entity_poly.type
_entity_poly.pdbx_seq_one_letter_code
_entity_poly.pdbx_strand_id
1 'polypeptide(L)'
;AVEVKDLAIGYEKGKPVAQHLNFRVYPGEIVGVVGKNGCGKSTLARTLCGLQKELRGEVLYQNSMIPSKRRIRKAYLVMQDPDYQLFTDSVYQELLLALSDQKDKDEKRIDDILDELNLTIYKERHPMSLSGGQKQRTAIGVAALRDAEVLIFDEPTSGLDYKNMESVAGILSALSKRGKAILVISHDNELLMKICSRVI
;
A
#
# COMPACT_ATOMS: atom_id res chain seq x y z
N ALA A 1 4.19 -10.94 9.28
CA ALA A 1 3.85 -9.87 10.23
C ALA A 1 4.87 -8.75 10.17
N VAL A 2 4.44 -7.53 10.37
CA VAL A 2 5.29 -6.38 10.69
C VAL A 2 5.03 -5.95 12.14
N GLU A 3 6.08 -5.73 12.89
CA GLU A 3 6.01 -5.29 14.30
C GLU A 3 6.86 -4.02 14.47
N VAL A 4 6.37 -3.10 15.27
CA VAL A 4 6.99 -1.82 15.55
C VAL A 4 7.19 -1.71 17.06
N LYS A 5 8.43 -1.39 17.50
CA LYS A 5 8.79 -1.27 18.92
C LYS A 5 9.47 0.06 19.20
N ASP A 6 8.86 0.84 20.08
CA ASP A 6 9.30 2.17 20.52
C ASP A 6 9.79 3.04 19.35
N LEU A 7 9.06 3.00 18.23
CA LEU A 7 9.46 3.65 17.01
C LEU A 7 9.26 5.16 17.10
N ALA A 8 10.29 5.92 16.71
CA ALA A 8 10.22 7.35 16.48
C ALA A 8 10.52 7.64 15.00
N ILE A 9 9.65 8.40 14.37
CA ILE A 9 9.69 8.74 12.95
C ILE A 9 9.76 10.26 12.74
N GLY A 10 10.39 10.67 11.66
CA GLY A 10 10.55 12.07 11.31
C GLY A 10 11.66 12.27 10.28
N TYR A 11 11.89 13.50 9.90
CA TYR A 11 12.87 13.87 8.87
C TYR A 11 14.20 14.36 9.47
N GLU A 12 14.15 14.94 10.67
CA GLU A 12 15.32 15.53 11.33
C GLU A 12 15.57 14.84 12.68
N LYS A 13 16.84 14.56 12.98
CA LYS A 13 17.23 14.07 14.31
C LYS A 13 16.81 15.06 15.39
N GLY A 14 16.19 14.54 16.46
CA GLY A 14 15.74 15.37 17.58
C GLY A 14 14.38 16.05 17.39
N LYS A 15 13.76 15.93 16.21
CA LYS A 15 12.41 16.46 15.92
C LYS A 15 11.51 15.36 15.36
N PRO A 16 11.10 14.38 16.18
CA PRO A 16 10.19 13.35 15.71
C PRO A 16 8.81 13.93 15.41
N VAL A 17 8.20 13.48 14.32
CA VAL A 17 6.80 13.76 13.98
C VAL A 17 5.87 12.90 14.83
N ALA A 18 6.27 11.65 15.11
CA ALA A 18 5.63 10.76 16.06
C ALA A 18 6.68 9.89 16.76
N GLN A 19 6.38 9.48 17.98
CA GLN A 19 7.30 8.67 18.81
C GLN A 19 6.53 7.71 19.72
N HIS A 20 7.26 6.76 20.27
CA HIS A 20 6.73 5.71 21.14
C HIS A 20 5.63 4.86 20.46
N LEU A 21 5.75 4.70 19.13
CA LEU A 21 4.82 3.87 18.39
C LEU A 21 5.11 2.40 18.67
N ASN A 22 4.07 1.68 19.06
CA ASN A 22 4.13 0.25 19.37
C ASN A 22 2.88 -0.42 18.80
N PHE A 23 3.03 -1.24 17.78
CA PHE A 23 1.95 -2.04 17.22
C PHE A 23 2.50 -3.21 16.40
N ARG A 24 1.62 -4.12 16.06
CA ARG A 24 1.92 -5.27 15.21
C ARG A 24 0.78 -5.48 14.23
N VAL A 25 1.10 -5.86 12.98
CA VAL A 25 0.13 -6.25 11.97
C VAL A 25 0.45 -7.68 11.54
N TYR A 26 -0.54 -8.55 11.64
CA TYR A 26 -0.38 -9.97 11.35
C TYR A 26 -0.65 -10.28 9.87
N PRO A 27 -0.07 -11.39 9.34
CA PRO A 27 -0.47 -11.89 8.04
C PRO A 27 -1.99 -12.14 7.99
N GLY A 28 -2.65 -11.69 6.95
CA GLY A 28 -4.09 -11.80 6.82
C GLY A 28 -4.88 -10.74 7.60
N GLU A 29 -4.22 -9.74 8.18
CA GLU A 29 -4.87 -8.65 8.90
C GLU A 29 -4.88 -7.37 8.06
N ILE A 30 -5.99 -6.63 8.12
CA ILE A 30 -6.09 -5.26 7.61
C ILE A 30 -6.27 -4.32 8.80
N VAL A 31 -5.32 -3.41 8.98
CA VAL A 31 -5.30 -2.42 10.06
C VAL A 31 -5.47 -1.02 9.49
N GLY A 32 -6.47 -0.29 9.96
CA GLY A 32 -6.64 1.12 9.65
C GLY A 32 -5.67 1.99 10.46
N VAL A 33 -5.09 3.00 9.82
CA VAL A 33 -4.27 4.02 10.47
C VAL A 33 -5.02 5.34 10.39
N VAL A 34 -5.47 5.83 11.55
CA VAL A 34 -6.27 7.05 11.64
C VAL A 34 -5.54 8.14 12.44
N GLY A 35 -5.90 9.38 12.21
CA GLY A 35 -5.31 10.50 12.94
C GLY A 35 -5.38 11.80 12.16
N LYS A 36 -5.12 12.91 12.84
CA LYS A 36 -5.15 14.25 12.25
C LYS A 36 -4.15 14.40 11.10
N ASN A 37 -4.41 15.33 10.19
CA ASN A 37 -3.44 15.67 9.16
C ASN A 37 -2.13 16.18 9.81
N GLY A 38 -0.99 15.77 9.24
CA GLY A 38 0.32 16.14 9.77
C GLY A 38 0.82 15.31 10.97
N CYS A 39 0.03 14.36 11.53
CA CYS A 39 0.47 13.57 12.68
C CYS A 39 1.50 12.47 12.33
N GLY A 40 1.88 12.32 11.06
CA GLY A 40 2.95 11.40 10.65
C GLY A 40 2.50 10.11 9.98
N LYS A 41 1.22 9.96 9.58
CA LYS A 41 0.72 8.74 8.92
C LYS A 41 1.54 8.34 7.68
N SER A 42 1.71 9.26 6.73
CA SER A 42 2.50 9.00 5.53
C SER A 42 3.99 8.84 5.83
N THR A 43 4.51 9.51 6.89
CA THR A 43 5.88 9.29 7.38
C THR A 43 6.04 7.88 7.93
N LEU A 44 5.05 7.38 8.68
CA LEU A 44 5.03 6.00 9.16
C LEU A 44 5.03 5.01 7.99
N ALA A 45 4.15 5.21 6.99
CA ALA A 45 4.09 4.40 5.79
C ALA A 45 5.46 4.32 5.08
N ARG A 46 6.08 5.46 4.84
CA ARG A 46 7.43 5.53 4.22
C ARG A 46 8.49 4.84 5.07
N THR A 47 8.43 4.98 6.40
CA THR A 47 9.37 4.33 7.32
C THR A 47 9.21 2.81 7.29
N LEU A 48 8.00 2.30 7.32
CA LEU A 48 7.74 0.87 7.23
C LEU A 48 8.24 0.29 5.90
N CYS A 49 8.03 0.95 4.78
CA CYS A 49 8.54 0.52 3.48
C CYS A 49 10.06 0.70 3.30
N GLY A 50 10.75 1.39 4.23
CA GLY A 50 12.17 1.65 4.12
C GLY A 50 12.54 2.82 3.21
N LEU A 51 11.56 3.60 2.76
CA LEU A 51 11.77 4.84 1.99
C LEU A 51 12.26 5.98 2.89
N GLN A 52 11.96 5.89 4.18
CA GLN A 52 12.43 6.80 5.23
C GLN A 52 13.08 5.98 6.34
N LYS A 53 14.23 6.43 6.84
CA LYS A 53 14.87 5.78 8.00
C LYS A 53 14.18 6.23 9.28
N GLU A 54 13.98 5.30 10.20
CA GLU A 54 13.55 5.58 11.56
C GLU A 54 14.56 6.46 12.32
N LEU A 55 14.08 7.31 13.21
CA LEU A 55 14.92 8.10 14.11
C LEU A 55 15.37 7.29 15.33
N ARG A 56 14.48 6.42 15.84
CA ARG A 56 14.72 5.49 16.96
C ARG A 56 13.73 4.34 16.89
N GLY A 57 14.03 3.26 17.61
CA GLY A 57 13.18 2.08 17.72
C GLY A 57 13.46 1.04 16.66
N GLU A 58 12.58 0.06 16.56
CA GLU A 58 12.78 -1.10 15.72
C GLU A 58 11.56 -1.36 14.82
N VAL A 59 11.84 -1.80 13.59
CA VAL A 59 10.84 -2.36 12.68
C VAL A 59 11.26 -3.79 12.35
N LEU A 60 10.41 -4.74 12.74
CA LEU A 60 10.67 -6.16 12.56
C LEU A 60 9.69 -6.74 11.52
N TYR A 61 10.21 -7.57 10.65
CA TYR A 61 9.44 -8.40 9.73
C TYR A 61 9.65 -9.87 10.10
N GLN A 62 8.56 -10.61 10.35
CA GLN A 62 8.63 -12.01 10.81
C GLN A 62 9.57 -12.19 12.02
N ASN A 63 9.46 -11.29 13.01
CA ASN A 63 10.28 -11.22 14.22
C ASN A 63 11.78 -10.94 13.99
N SER A 64 12.18 -10.60 12.79
CA SER A 64 13.57 -10.24 12.47
C SER A 64 13.69 -8.74 12.17
N MET A 65 14.66 -8.08 12.79
CA MET A 65 14.96 -6.69 12.49
C MET A 65 15.50 -6.59 11.05
N ILE A 66 14.87 -5.78 10.21
CA ILE A 66 15.29 -5.56 8.83
C ILE A 66 15.72 -4.10 8.65
N PRO A 67 16.96 -3.85 8.23
CA PRO A 67 17.43 -2.50 7.90
C PRO A 67 16.54 -1.84 6.85
N SER A 68 16.33 -0.51 6.95
CA SER A 68 15.44 0.24 6.06
C SER A 68 15.64 -0.07 4.58
N LYS A 69 16.90 -0.10 4.11
CA LYS A 69 17.24 -0.42 2.70
C LYS A 69 16.75 -1.79 2.21
N ARG A 70 16.52 -2.74 3.10
CA ARG A 70 16.03 -4.08 2.74
C ARG A 70 14.51 -4.20 2.84
N ARG A 71 13.84 -3.28 3.54
CA ARG A 71 12.37 -3.29 3.71
C ARG A 71 11.64 -3.08 2.38
N ILE A 72 12.22 -2.35 1.44
CA ILE A 72 11.66 -2.10 0.11
C ILE A 72 11.33 -3.38 -0.69
N ARG A 73 11.98 -4.50 -0.34
CA ARG A 73 11.68 -5.82 -0.94
C ARG A 73 10.59 -6.58 -0.18
N LYS A 74 10.20 -6.12 1.01
CA LYS A 74 9.25 -6.79 1.89
C LYS A 74 7.93 -6.05 2.00
N ALA A 75 7.95 -4.76 1.76
CA ALA A 75 6.77 -3.90 1.84
C ALA A 75 6.64 -3.05 0.58
N TYR A 76 5.40 -2.77 0.20
CA TYR A 76 5.08 -1.88 -0.90
C TYR A 76 4.07 -0.82 -0.43
N LEU A 77 4.32 0.43 -0.83
CA LEU A 77 3.46 1.58 -0.52
C LEU A 77 2.74 2.04 -1.78
N VAL A 78 1.42 2.06 -1.75
CA VAL A 78 0.60 2.82 -2.69
C VAL A 78 0.44 4.22 -2.13
N MET A 79 0.98 5.21 -2.82
CA MET A 79 0.97 6.60 -2.39
C MET A 79 -0.39 7.25 -2.67
N GLN A 80 -0.73 8.29 -1.92
CA GLN A 80 -1.93 9.09 -2.12
C GLN A 80 -2.01 9.69 -3.54
N ASP A 81 -0.87 10.14 -4.07
CA ASP A 81 -0.77 10.63 -5.44
C ASP A 81 -0.09 9.56 -6.32
N PRO A 82 -0.85 8.86 -7.18
CA PRO A 82 -0.33 7.79 -8.02
C PRO A 82 0.61 8.28 -9.13
N ASP A 83 0.63 9.57 -9.46
CA ASP A 83 1.51 10.13 -10.49
C ASP A 83 3.00 9.93 -10.17
N TYR A 84 3.33 9.77 -8.88
CA TYR A 84 4.70 9.46 -8.46
C TYR A 84 5.10 7.99 -8.61
N GLN A 85 4.18 7.11 -9.04
CA GLN A 85 4.42 5.68 -9.07
C GLN A 85 4.15 5.03 -10.44
N LEU A 86 3.52 5.75 -11.36
CA LEU A 86 3.16 5.25 -12.69
C LEU A 86 4.03 5.95 -13.74
N PHE A 87 4.85 5.20 -14.45
CA PHE A 87 5.88 5.76 -15.34
C PHE A 87 6.12 4.98 -16.62
N THR A 88 5.38 3.88 -16.86
CA THR A 88 5.50 3.12 -18.11
C THR A 88 4.57 3.65 -19.22
N ASP A 89 4.68 3.08 -20.42
CA ASP A 89 3.94 3.54 -21.59
C ASP A 89 2.47 3.12 -21.61
N SER A 90 2.07 2.12 -20.81
CA SER A 90 0.69 1.67 -20.72
C SER A 90 0.34 1.09 -19.35
N VAL A 91 -0.97 1.06 -19.03
CA VAL A 91 -1.50 0.39 -17.83
C VAL A 91 -1.03 -1.07 -17.78
N TYR A 92 -1.08 -1.78 -18.91
CA TYR A 92 -0.60 -3.16 -18.99
C TYR A 92 0.86 -3.29 -18.61
N GLN A 93 1.72 -2.40 -19.10
CA GLN A 93 3.15 -2.44 -18.79
C GLN A 93 3.44 -2.13 -17.32
N GLU A 94 2.67 -1.26 -16.67
CA GLU A 94 2.78 -1.04 -15.23
C GLU A 94 2.52 -2.34 -14.44
N LEU A 95 1.48 -3.06 -14.80
CA LEU A 95 1.11 -4.31 -14.16
C LEU A 95 2.10 -5.43 -14.50
N LEU A 96 2.57 -5.50 -15.73
CA LEU A 96 3.58 -6.47 -16.18
C LEU A 96 4.92 -6.28 -15.43
N LEU A 97 5.33 -5.02 -15.23
CA LEU A 97 6.53 -4.69 -14.46
C LEU A 97 6.42 -5.19 -13.01
N ALA A 98 5.24 -5.01 -12.39
CA ALA A 98 4.99 -5.52 -11.04
C ALA A 98 5.05 -7.05 -10.95
N LEU A 99 4.61 -7.74 -11.99
CA LEU A 99 4.64 -9.19 -12.09
C LEU A 99 6.06 -9.73 -12.39
N SER A 100 6.91 -8.94 -13.04
CA SER A 100 8.25 -9.36 -13.46
C SER A 100 9.17 -9.74 -12.29
N ASP A 101 8.92 -9.19 -11.09
CA ASP A 101 9.66 -9.50 -9.87
C ASP A 101 9.25 -10.86 -9.25
N GLN A 102 8.24 -11.55 -9.81
CA GLN A 102 7.74 -12.82 -9.30
C GLN A 102 8.38 -14.01 -10.01
N LYS A 103 8.44 -15.14 -9.30
CA LYS A 103 8.91 -16.41 -9.87
C LYS A 103 7.90 -17.01 -10.85
N ASP A 104 6.62 -16.81 -10.59
CA ASP A 104 5.52 -17.24 -11.43
C ASP A 104 4.93 -16.01 -12.13
N LYS A 105 5.19 -15.93 -13.45
CA LYS A 105 4.79 -14.81 -14.31
C LYS A 105 3.51 -15.15 -15.09
N ASP A 106 2.48 -15.58 -14.38
CA ASP A 106 1.18 -15.82 -15.02
C ASP A 106 0.52 -14.50 -15.40
N GLU A 107 0.64 -14.12 -16.67
CA GLU A 107 0.06 -12.88 -17.22
C GLU A 107 -1.47 -12.85 -17.15
N LYS A 108 -2.14 -14.00 -17.02
CA LYS A 108 -3.58 -14.07 -16.81
C LYS A 108 -4.01 -13.28 -15.56
N ARG A 109 -3.16 -13.21 -14.55
CA ARG A 109 -3.39 -12.40 -13.34
C ARG A 109 -3.51 -10.90 -13.65
N ILE A 110 -2.88 -10.42 -14.73
CA ILE A 110 -3.01 -9.02 -15.16
C ILE A 110 -4.42 -8.77 -15.68
N ASP A 111 -4.93 -9.66 -16.53
CA ASP A 111 -6.28 -9.53 -17.07
C ASP A 111 -7.34 -9.63 -15.97
N ASP A 112 -7.17 -10.55 -15.02
CA ASP A 112 -8.07 -10.69 -13.86
C ASP A 112 -8.09 -9.38 -13.02
N ILE A 113 -6.94 -8.76 -12.76
CA ILE A 113 -6.84 -7.49 -12.01
C ILE A 113 -7.42 -6.32 -12.80
N LEU A 114 -7.18 -6.27 -14.11
CA LEU A 114 -7.76 -5.22 -14.97
C LEU A 114 -9.30 -5.27 -14.94
N ASP A 115 -9.85 -6.47 -14.97
CA ASP A 115 -11.30 -6.67 -14.96
C ASP A 115 -11.89 -6.30 -13.59
N GLU A 116 -11.30 -6.79 -12.50
CA GLU A 116 -11.72 -6.51 -11.12
C GLU A 116 -11.69 -5.01 -10.81
N LEU A 117 -10.71 -4.28 -11.35
CA LEU A 117 -10.54 -2.84 -11.16
C LEU A 117 -11.29 -1.98 -12.21
N ASN A 118 -12.04 -2.59 -13.13
CA ASN A 118 -12.70 -1.89 -14.25
C ASN A 118 -11.69 -1.05 -15.08
N LEU A 119 -10.54 -1.64 -15.41
CA LEU A 119 -9.47 -1.01 -16.17
C LEU A 119 -9.24 -1.65 -17.54
N THR A 120 -9.94 -2.73 -17.89
CA THR A 120 -9.75 -3.52 -19.12
C THR A 120 -9.75 -2.67 -20.37
N ILE A 121 -10.67 -1.71 -20.50
CA ILE A 121 -10.76 -0.80 -21.66
C ILE A 121 -9.63 0.25 -21.72
N TYR A 122 -8.88 0.39 -20.64
CA TYR A 122 -7.75 1.32 -20.50
C TYR A 122 -6.39 0.61 -20.59
N LYS A 123 -6.37 -0.69 -20.83
CA LYS A 123 -5.18 -1.56 -20.80
C LYS A 123 -3.99 -0.98 -21.57
N GLU A 124 -4.24 -0.47 -22.77
CA GLU A 124 -3.22 0.08 -23.67
C GLU A 124 -3.02 1.60 -23.52
N ARG A 125 -3.73 2.25 -22.60
CA ARG A 125 -3.59 3.69 -22.41
C ARG A 125 -2.37 4.03 -21.55
N HIS A 126 -1.72 5.13 -21.94
CA HIS A 126 -0.65 5.71 -21.13
C HIS A 126 -1.21 6.17 -19.76
N PRO A 127 -0.57 5.83 -18.62
CA PRO A 127 -1.07 6.18 -17.29
C PRO A 127 -1.39 7.66 -17.10
N MET A 128 -0.58 8.55 -17.68
CA MET A 128 -0.80 9.99 -17.57
C MET A 128 -2.08 10.48 -18.27
N SER A 129 -2.66 9.69 -19.18
CA SER A 129 -3.93 10.01 -19.84
C SER A 129 -5.18 9.58 -19.05
N LEU A 130 -4.98 8.90 -17.93
CA LEU A 130 -6.05 8.39 -17.08
C LEU A 130 -6.58 9.49 -16.14
N SER A 131 -7.85 9.34 -15.73
CA SER A 131 -8.40 10.14 -14.63
C SER A 131 -7.71 9.76 -13.30
N GLY A 132 -7.79 10.64 -12.29
CA GLY A 132 -7.19 10.38 -10.98
C GLY A 132 -7.64 9.05 -10.36
N GLY A 133 -8.94 8.74 -10.43
CA GLY A 133 -9.46 7.46 -9.93
C GLY A 133 -8.98 6.24 -10.73
N GLN A 134 -8.77 6.38 -12.05
CA GLN A 134 -8.19 5.30 -12.87
C GLN A 134 -6.71 5.07 -12.51
N LYS A 135 -5.95 6.14 -12.34
CA LYS A 135 -4.54 6.07 -11.88
C LYS A 135 -4.45 5.39 -10.51
N GLN A 136 -5.33 5.78 -9.58
CA GLN A 136 -5.36 5.19 -8.23
C GLN A 136 -5.63 3.67 -8.29
N ARG A 137 -6.63 3.25 -9.08
CA ARG A 137 -6.90 1.82 -9.27
C ARG A 137 -5.73 1.10 -9.96
N THR A 138 -5.05 1.73 -10.92
CA THR A 138 -3.85 1.16 -11.54
C THR A 138 -2.74 0.92 -10.51
N ALA A 139 -2.46 1.90 -9.64
CA ALA A 139 -1.46 1.76 -8.57
C ALA A 139 -1.82 0.64 -7.57
N ILE A 140 -3.12 0.46 -7.27
CA ILE A 140 -3.61 -0.65 -6.45
C ILE A 140 -3.41 -1.99 -7.17
N GLY A 141 -3.66 -2.05 -8.47
CA GLY A 141 -3.39 -3.24 -9.30
C GLY A 141 -1.90 -3.63 -9.29
N VAL A 142 -1.02 -2.65 -9.40
CA VAL A 142 0.43 -2.85 -9.26
C VAL A 142 0.76 -3.47 -7.90
N ALA A 143 0.20 -2.94 -6.80
CA ALA A 143 0.41 -3.49 -5.46
C ALA A 143 -0.13 -4.93 -5.32
N ALA A 144 -1.27 -5.24 -5.94
CA ALA A 144 -1.89 -6.56 -5.89
C ALA A 144 -1.04 -7.64 -6.59
N LEU A 145 -0.28 -7.25 -7.62
CA LEU A 145 0.60 -8.14 -8.36
C LEU A 145 2.00 -8.27 -7.75
N ARG A 146 2.41 -7.35 -6.86
CA ARG A 146 3.73 -7.44 -6.24
C ARG A 146 3.85 -8.54 -5.19
N ASP A 147 5.04 -9.16 -5.14
CA ASP A 147 5.38 -10.16 -4.11
C ASP A 147 5.90 -9.49 -2.83
N ALA A 148 5.09 -8.58 -2.26
CA ALA A 148 5.37 -7.94 -0.98
C ALA A 148 4.60 -8.65 0.14
N GLU A 149 5.21 -8.80 1.32
CA GLU A 149 4.58 -9.39 2.51
C GLU A 149 3.64 -8.39 3.20
N VAL A 150 3.99 -7.12 3.12
CA VAL A 150 3.26 -6.00 3.72
C VAL A 150 2.87 -5.00 2.64
N LEU A 151 1.61 -4.66 2.60
CA LEU A 151 1.07 -3.66 1.68
C LEU A 151 0.54 -2.48 2.50
N ILE A 152 0.92 -1.28 2.09
CA ILE A 152 0.49 -0.05 2.75
C ILE A 152 -0.20 0.81 1.70
N PHE A 153 -1.40 1.28 2.02
CA PHE A 153 -2.20 2.11 1.14
C PHE A 153 -2.44 3.46 1.82
N ASP A 154 -2.00 4.53 1.19
CA ASP A 154 -2.19 5.90 1.67
C ASP A 154 -3.34 6.53 0.88
N GLU A 155 -4.50 6.72 1.52
CA GLU A 155 -5.76 7.25 0.97
C GLU A 155 -6.22 6.53 -0.33
N PRO A 156 -6.38 5.19 -0.32
CA PRO A 156 -6.60 4.39 -1.54
C PRO A 156 -7.93 4.65 -2.25
N THR A 157 -8.91 5.27 -1.59
CA THR A 157 -10.23 5.56 -2.14
C THR A 157 -10.47 7.05 -2.40
N SER A 158 -9.45 7.88 -2.22
CA SER A 158 -9.56 9.31 -2.46
C SER A 158 -9.99 9.61 -3.89
N GLY A 159 -11.09 10.34 -4.06
CA GLY A 159 -11.64 10.70 -5.39
C GLY A 159 -12.32 9.55 -6.13
N LEU A 160 -12.57 8.41 -5.51
CA LEU A 160 -13.35 7.32 -6.08
C LEU A 160 -14.85 7.48 -5.76
N ASP A 161 -15.68 7.07 -6.71
CA ASP A 161 -17.10 6.82 -6.45
C ASP A 161 -17.30 5.52 -5.64
N TYR A 162 -18.52 5.32 -5.14
CA TYR A 162 -18.86 4.16 -4.31
C TYR A 162 -18.55 2.82 -4.98
N LYS A 163 -18.89 2.67 -6.27
CA LYS A 163 -18.65 1.41 -7.01
C LYS A 163 -17.16 1.08 -7.10
N ASN A 164 -16.33 2.08 -7.37
CA ASN A 164 -14.89 1.89 -7.46
C ASN A 164 -14.25 1.68 -6.08
N MET A 165 -14.77 2.33 -5.02
CA MET A 165 -14.38 2.03 -3.64
C MET A 165 -14.68 0.58 -3.26
N GLU A 166 -15.85 0.04 -3.63
CA GLU A 166 -16.22 -1.36 -3.42
C GLU A 166 -15.23 -2.32 -4.11
N SER A 167 -14.85 -2.05 -5.36
CA SER A 167 -13.84 -2.85 -6.07
C SER A 167 -12.51 -2.85 -5.32
N VAL A 168 -12.05 -1.69 -4.87
CA VAL A 168 -10.82 -1.56 -4.05
C VAL A 168 -10.94 -2.36 -2.75
N ALA A 169 -12.05 -2.22 -2.02
CA ALA A 169 -12.30 -2.96 -0.79
C ALA A 169 -12.25 -4.48 -1.02
N GLY A 170 -12.83 -4.96 -2.13
CA GLY A 170 -12.79 -6.36 -2.55
C GLY A 170 -11.36 -6.86 -2.74
N ILE A 171 -10.53 -6.11 -3.48
CA ILE A 171 -9.12 -6.46 -3.72
C ILE A 171 -8.33 -6.49 -2.41
N LEU A 172 -8.44 -5.48 -1.56
CA LEU A 172 -7.73 -5.44 -0.28
C LEU A 172 -8.11 -6.65 0.59
N SER A 173 -9.41 -6.99 0.64
CA SER A 173 -9.90 -8.18 1.34
C SER A 173 -9.36 -9.49 0.75
N ALA A 174 -9.27 -9.60 -0.57
CA ALA A 174 -8.70 -10.78 -1.24
C ALA A 174 -7.20 -10.92 -0.95
N LEU A 175 -6.45 -9.82 -0.96
CA LEU A 175 -5.02 -9.80 -0.62
C LEU A 175 -4.77 -10.22 0.84
N SER A 176 -5.59 -9.73 1.76
CA SER A 176 -5.56 -10.14 3.17
C SER A 176 -5.79 -11.64 3.31
N LYS A 177 -6.83 -12.20 2.67
CA LYS A 177 -7.10 -13.65 2.66
C LYS A 177 -5.95 -14.48 2.08
N ARG A 178 -5.13 -13.91 1.20
CA ARG A 178 -3.89 -14.54 0.69
C ARG A 178 -2.69 -14.39 1.65
N GLY A 179 -2.91 -13.92 2.88
CA GLY A 179 -1.90 -13.81 3.92
C GLY A 179 -1.07 -12.53 3.89
N LYS A 180 -1.42 -11.53 3.07
CA LYS A 180 -0.75 -10.22 3.12
C LYS A 180 -1.13 -9.49 4.40
N ALA A 181 -0.17 -8.83 5.03
CA ALA A 181 -0.41 -7.88 6.12
C ALA A 181 -0.66 -6.50 5.50
N ILE A 182 -1.78 -5.86 5.83
CA ILE A 182 -2.22 -4.64 5.15
C ILE A 182 -2.41 -3.51 6.15
N LEU A 183 -1.85 -2.33 5.84
CA LEU A 183 -2.16 -1.08 6.53
C LEU A 183 -2.89 -0.15 5.55
N VAL A 184 -3.97 0.45 6.01
CA VAL A 184 -4.77 1.41 5.24
C VAL A 184 -4.82 2.73 6.01
N ILE A 185 -4.16 3.75 5.49
CA ILE A 185 -4.30 5.13 5.97
C ILE A 185 -5.49 5.71 5.24
N SER A 186 -6.54 6.07 5.94
CA SER A 186 -7.70 6.71 5.31
C SER A 186 -8.51 7.52 6.30
N HIS A 187 -9.22 8.51 5.76
CA HIS A 187 -10.30 9.23 6.43
C HIS A 187 -11.69 8.72 6.03
N ASP A 188 -11.75 7.78 5.12
CA ASP A 188 -12.98 7.13 4.66
C ASP A 188 -13.44 6.10 5.69
N ASN A 189 -14.35 6.50 6.57
CA ASN A 189 -14.88 5.63 7.61
C ASN A 189 -15.63 4.43 7.04
N GLU A 190 -16.28 4.57 5.89
CA GLU A 190 -17.02 3.47 5.27
C GLU A 190 -16.07 2.35 4.82
N LEU A 191 -14.98 2.71 4.14
CA LEU A 191 -13.92 1.78 3.78
C LEU A 191 -13.35 1.10 5.03
N LEU A 192 -12.93 1.90 6.03
CA LEU A 192 -12.29 1.37 7.25
C LEU A 192 -13.20 0.40 8.01
N MET A 193 -14.47 0.75 8.19
CA MET A 193 -15.45 -0.13 8.87
C MET A 193 -15.71 -1.41 8.10
N LYS A 194 -15.60 -1.36 6.78
CA LYS A 194 -15.87 -2.49 5.92
C LYS A 194 -14.76 -3.53 5.91
N ILE A 195 -13.49 -3.11 5.90
CA ILE A 195 -12.35 -4.01 5.66
C ILE A 195 -11.39 -4.16 6.82
N CYS A 196 -11.30 -3.18 7.73
CA CYS A 196 -10.31 -3.22 8.81
C CYS A 196 -10.81 -4.05 10.00
N SER A 197 -9.94 -4.88 10.54
CA SER A 197 -10.19 -5.61 11.79
C SER A 197 -10.11 -4.70 13.02
N ARG A 198 -9.30 -3.65 12.94
CA ARG A 198 -9.10 -2.61 13.97
C ARG A 198 -8.43 -1.39 13.36
N VAL A 199 -8.38 -0.31 14.14
CA VAL A 199 -7.63 0.93 13.82
C VAL A 199 -6.57 1.23 14.89
N ILE A 200 -5.55 2.00 14.48
CA ILE A 200 -4.47 2.49 15.34
C ILE A 200 -4.25 3.98 15.11
#